data_0711a89a187be1d0f2878ce8a71cb0dd
#
_entry.id   0711a89a187be1d0f2878ce8a71cb0dd
#
_cell.length_a   1.000
_cell.length_b   1.000
_cell.length_c   1.000
_cell.angle_alpha   90.00
_cell.angle_beta   90.00
_cell.angle_gamma   90.00
#
_symmetry.space_group_name_H-M   'P 1'
#
loop_
_entity.id
_entity.type
_entity.pdbx_description
1 polymer ?
#
loop_
_entity_poly.entity_id
_entity_poly.type
_entity_poly.pdbx_seq_one_letter_code
_entity_poly.pdbx_strand_id
1 'polypeptide(L)'
;MCRNIKTLHNFEPPATRDEIRASSLQFVRKLCGFTKPSRANEATFNRAVDEVAHVAQHLLDSLMTNAPPLDREVQRMKARARSEKRFGASNGAVVATHNDH
;
A
#
# COMPACT_ATOMS: atom_id res chain seq x y z
N MET A 1 1.77 7.45 -8.65
CA MET A 1 1.20 6.83 -7.45
C MET A 1 2.14 5.79 -6.86
N CYS A 2 2.20 5.72 -5.56
CA CYS A 2 3.08 4.79 -4.88
C CYS A 2 2.49 3.37 -4.90
N ARG A 3 3.23 2.42 -5.47
CA ARG A 3 2.74 1.06 -5.60
C ARG A 3 2.76 0.28 -4.29
N ASN A 4 3.56 0.74 -3.34
CA ASN A 4 3.72 0.03 -2.07
C ASN A 4 2.64 0.40 -1.06
N ILE A 5 1.88 1.43 -1.35
CA ILE A 5 0.80 1.85 -0.49
C ILE A 5 -0.51 1.42 -1.15
N LYS A 6 -1.18 0.49 -0.51
CA LYS A 6 -2.42 -0.06 -1.04
C LYS A 6 -3.60 0.34 -0.17
N THR A 7 -4.78 0.19 -0.72
CA THR A 7 -6.01 0.46 0.02
C THR A 7 -6.12 -0.50 1.19
N LEU A 8 -6.41 0.03 2.35
CA LEU A 8 -6.57 -0.77 3.57
C LEU A 8 -7.97 -0.69 4.16
N HIS A 9 -8.82 0.20 3.63
CA HIS A 9 -10.16 0.40 4.15
C HIS A 9 -11.11 -0.71 3.74
N ASN A 10 -11.93 -1.14 4.70
CA ASN A 10 -13.07 -2.03 4.44
C ASN A 10 -12.66 -3.39 3.86
N PHE A 11 -11.67 -4.01 4.47
CA PHE A 11 -11.24 -5.37 4.12
C PHE A 11 -11.61 -6.33 5.24
N GLU A 12 -11.81 -7.57 4.86
CA GLU A 12 -12.03 -8.66 5.80
C GLU A 12 -11.00 -9.74 5.51
N PRO A 13 -10.13 -10.07 6.43
CA PRO A 13 -10.01 -9.45 7.76
C PRO A 13 -9.49 -8.02 7.68
N PRO A 14 -9.73 -7.21 8.71
CA PRO A 14 -9.32 -5.81 8.68
C PRO A 14 -7.81 -5.63 8.66
N ALA A 15 -7.38 -4.44 8.27
CA ALA A 15 -5.97 -4.12 8.22
C ALA A 15 -5.35 -4.20 9.60
N THR A 16 -4.16 -4.77 9.68
CA THR A 16 -3.44 -4.86 10.93
C THR A 16 -2.64 -3.58 11.16
N ARG A 17 -2.19 -3.39 12.40
CA ARG A 17 -1.32 -2.30 12.75
C ARG A 17 -0.05 -2.33 11.92
N ASP A 18 0.49 -3.52 11.71
CA ASP A 18 1.71 -3.69 10.95
C ASP A 18 1.54 -3.25 9.50
N GLU A 19 0.38 -3.53 8.92
CA GLU A 19 0.09 -3.09 7.56
C GLU A 19 0.00 -1.57 7.47
N ILE A 20 -0.64 -0.96 8.46
CA ILE A 20 -0.77 0.49 8.51
C ILE A 20 0.61 1.13 8.69
N ARG A 21 1.43 0.56 9.57
CA ARG A 21 2.77 1.09 9.80
C ARG A 21 3.65 0.93 8.56
N ALA A 22 3.54 -0.20 7.87
CA ALA A 22 4.32 -0.43 6.65
C ALA A 22 3.96 0.60 5.58
N SER A 23 2.69 0.92 5.42
CA SER A 23 2.25 1.95 4.48
C SER A 23 2.76 3.32 4.90
N SER A 24 2.72 3.61 6.20
CA SER A 24 3.19 4.88 6.73
C SER A 24 4.69 5.06 6.50
N LEU A 25 5.44 3.99 6.68
CA LEU A 25 6.88 4.00 6.43
C LEU A 25 7.17 4.31 4.97
N GLN A 26 6.44 3.69 4.05
CA GLN A 26 6.63 3.94 2.63
C GLN A 26 6.31 5.40 2.28
N PHE A 27 5.26 5.93 2.87
CA PHE A 27 4.88 7.32 2.65
C PHE A 27 6.01 8.27 3.09
N VAL A 28 6.55 8.05 4.29
CA VAL A 28 7.62 8.88 4.81
C VAL A 28 8.88 8.76 3.94
N ARG A 29 9.21 7.55 3.51
CA ARG A 29 10.34 7.33 2.62
C ARG A 29 10.18 8.10 1.31
N LYS A 30 8.98 8.11 0.77
CA LYS A 30 8.70 8.85 -0.46
C LYS A 30 8.86 10.34 -0.27
N LEU A 31 8.40 10.85 0.86
CA LEU A 31 8.55 12.28 1.16
C LEU A 31 10.00 12.68 1.30
N CYS A 32 10.77 11.88 2.00
CA CYS A 32 12.18 12.19 2.28
C CYS A 32 13.10 11.90 1.11
N GLY A 33 12.74 10.92 0.30
CA GLY A 33 13.57 10.52 -0.81
C GLY A 33 14.70 9.58 -0.45
N PHE A 34 14.73 9.09 0.80
CA PHE A 34 15.75 8.10 1.18
C PHE A 34 15.09 6.91 1.86
N THR A 35 15.76 5.76 1.72
CA THR A 35 15.23 4.50 2.25
C THR A 35 15.51 4.38 3.75
N LYS A 36 16.63 4.88 4.18
CA LYS A 36 17.07 4.76 5.55
C LYS A 36 17.62 6.11 6.02
N PRO A 37 17.16 6.62 7.18
CA PRO A 37 17.62 7.92 7.65
C PRO A 37 19.06 7.86 8.12
N SER A 38 19.74 9.00 8.05
CA SER A 38 21.02 9.15 8.68
C SER A 38 20.82 9.10 10.18
N ARG A 39 21.91 8.88 10.90
CA ARG A 39 21.86 8.83 12.34
C ARG A 39 21.27 10.10 12.95
N ALA A 40 21.61 11.25 12.37
CA ALA A 40 21.12 12.54 12.87
C ALA A 40 19.61 12.68 12.67
N ASN A 41 19.05 12.03 11.67
CA ASN A 41 17.62 12.15 11.34
C ASN A 41 16.78 10.97 11.80
N GLU A 42 17.40 9.98 12.41
CA GLU A 42 16.73 8.73 12.75
C GLU A 42 15.53 8.94 13.67
N ALA A 43 15.72 9.70 14.73
CA ALA A 43 14.65 9.95 15.70
C ALA A 43 13.48 10.69 15.06
N THR A 44 13.80 11.70 14.25
CA THR A 44 12.78 12.50 13.57
C THR A 44 12.02 11.64 12.56
N PHE A 45 12.75 10.83 11.82
CA PHE A 45 12.16 9.93 10.83
C PHE A 45 11.20 8.94 11.49
N ASN A 46 11.67 8.29 12.55
CA ASN A 46 10.85 7.28 13.23
C ASN A 46 9.63 7.89 13.89
N ARG A 47 9.76 9.09 14.43
CA ARG A 47 8.62 9.78 15.00
C ARG A 47 7.58 10.09 13.92
N ALA A 48 8.04 10.52 12.75
CA ALA A 48 7.12 10.82 11.64
C ALA A 48 6.36 9.57 11.23
N VAL A 49 7.04 8.43 11.14
CA VAL A 49 6.37 7.18 10.81
C VAL A 49 5.30 6.84 11.84
N ASP A 50 5.64 6.99 13.11
CA ASP A 50 4.68 6.71 14.20
C ASP A 50 3.48 7.64 14.14
N GLU A 51 3.72 8.92 13.89
CA GLU A 51 2.64 9.90 13.84
C GLU A 51 1.72 9.67 12.63
N VAL A 52 2.32 9.38 11.48
CA VAL A 52 1.53 9.07 10.29
C VAL A 52 0.71 7.81 10.50
N ALA A 53 1.32 6.78 11.10
CA ALA A 53 0.61 5.54 11.37
C ALA A 53 -0.54 5.76 12.34
N HIS A 54 -0.35 6.61 13.34
CA HIS A 54 -1.39 6.93 14.30
C HIS A 54 -2.59 7.62 13.64
N VAL A 55 -2.31 8.60 12.79
CA VAL A 55 -3.36 9.31 12.08
C VAL A 55 -4.08 8.36 11.12
N ALA A 56 -3.33 7.52 10.43
CA ALA A 56 -3.92 6.56 9.49
C ALA A 56 -4.82 5.56 10.21
N GLN A 57 -4.39 5.08 11.38
CA GLN A 57 -5.20 4.17 12.18
C GLN A 57 -6.52 4.85 12.59
N HIS A 58 -6.42 6.09 13.03
CA HIS A 58 -7.59 6.87 13.42
C HIS A 58 -8.56 7.05 12.27
N LEU A 59 -8.03 7.36 11.11
CA LEU A 59 -8.85 7.52 9.91
C LEU A 59 -9.61 6.25 9.61
N LEU A 60 -8.89 5.13 9.56
CA LEU A 60 -9.51 3.85 9.20
C LEU A 60 -10.55 3.41 10.23
N ASP A 61 -10.29 3.69 11.50
CA ASP A 61 -11.24 3.35 12.58
C ASP A 61 -12.48 4.22 12.52
N SER A 62 -12.37 5.41 11.97
CA SER A 62 -13.46 6.39 11.98
C SER A 62 -14.31 6.37 10.71
N LEU A 63 -13.82 5.75 9.65
CA LEU A 63 -14.57 5.70 8.41
C LEU A 63 -15.80 4.79 8.55
N MET A 64 -16.87 5.22 7.94
CA MET A 64 -18.13 4.46 7.96
C MET A 64 -18.54 4.14 6.53
N THR A 65 -19.12 2.96 6.32
CA THR A 65 -19.56 2.57 5.00
C THR A 65 -20.68 1.53 5.13
N ASN A 66 -21.56 1.53 4.15
CA ASN A 66 -22.59 0.50 4.04
C ASN A 66 -22.19 -0.59 3.06
N ALA A 67 -21.04 -0.42 2.40
CA ALA A 67 -20.56 -1.41 1.46
C ALA A 67 -20.05 -2.65 2.21
N PRO A 68 -20.25 -3.84 1.66
CA PRO A 68 -19.71 -5.04 2.28
C PRO A 68 -18.19 -5.02 2.25
N PRO A 69 -17.55 -5.62 3.26
CA PRO A 69 -16.09 -5.68 3.27
C PRO A 69 -15.54 -6.44 2.07
N LEU A 70 -14.38 -6.02 1.62
CA LEU A 70 -13.69 -6.68 0.53
C LEU A 70 -12.93 -7.88 1.07
N ASP A 71 -13.03 -9.00 0.38
CA ASP A 71 -12.29 -10.19 0.74
C ASP A 71 -10.88 -10.07 0.16
N ARG A 72 -9.89 -10.17 1.04
CA ARG A 72 -8.49 -10.00 0.64
C ARG A 72 -8.05 -11.03 -0.37
N GLU A 73 -8.50 -12.26 -0.17
CA GLU A 73 -8.12 -13.34 -1.06
C GLU A 73 -8.71 -13.12 -2.45
N VAL A 74 -9.98 -12.73 -2.51
CA VAL A 74 -10.63 -12.44 -3.77
C VAL A 74 -9.93 -11.29 -4.50
N GLN A 75 -9.58 -10.23 -3.76
CA GLN A 75 -8.89 -9.09 -4.35
C GLN A 75 -7.52 -9.48 -4.87
N ARG A 76 -6.82 -10.35 -4.14
CA ARG A 76 -5.52 -10.84 -4.57
C ARG A 76 -5.63 -11.67 -5.83
N MET A 77 -6.65 -12.52 -5.89
CA MET A 77 -6.90 -13.34 -7.07
C MET A 77 -7.27 -12.49 -8.27
N LYS A 78 -8.07 -11.44 -8.06
CA LYS A 78 -8.43 -10.53 -9.14
C LYS A 78 -7.20 -9.79 -9.67
N ALA A 79 -6.32 -9.38 -8.77
CA ALA A 79 -5.10 -8.68 -9.17
C ALA A 79 -4.21 -9.62 -9.97
N ARG A 80 -4.11 -10.86 -9.54
CA ARG A 80 -3.31 -11.87 -10.25
C ARG A 80 -3.90 -12.13 -11.63
N ALA A 81 -5.21 -12.26 -11.72
CA ALA A 81 -5.88 -12.51 -12.99
C ALA A 81 -5.66 -11.36 -13.96
N ARG A 82 -5.73 -10.12 -13.46
CA ARG A 82 -5.47 -8.96 -14.31
C ARG A 82 -4.03 -8.96 -14.81
N SER A 83 -3.11 -9.33 -13.94
CA SER A 83 -1.70 -9.38 -14.29
C SER A 83 -1.44 -10.45 -15.34
N GLU A 84 -2.00 -11.64 -15.15
CA GLU A 84 -1.85 -12.72 -16.10
C GLU A 84 -2.47 -12.37 -17.45
N LYS A 85 -3.62 -11.76 -17.43
CA LYS A 85 -4.29 -11.36 -18.66
C LYS A 85 -3.45 -10.34 -19.42
N ARG A 86 -2.85 -9.41 -18.70
CA ARG A 86 -2.03 -8.36 -19.30
C ARG A 86 -0.75 -8.90 -19.89
N PHE A 87 -0.06 -9.76 -19.16
CA PHE A 87 1.25 -10.24 -19.59
C PHE A 87 1.18 -11.54 -20.37
N GLY A 88 0.27 -12.43 -19.99
CA GLY A 88 0.12 -13.69 -20.68
C GLY A 88 -0.44 -13.54 -22.06
N ALA A 89 -1.43 -12.68 -22.21
CA ALA A 89 -2.07 -12.49 -23.51
C ALA A 89 -1.18 -11.77 -24.50
N SER A 90 -0.25 -10.99 -24.01
CA SER A 90 0.62 -10.22 -24.90
C SER A 90 1.62 -11.08 -25.60
N ASN A 91 1.90 -12.25 -25.07
CA ASN A 91 2.80 -13.15 -25.74
C ASN A 91 4.10 -12.52 -26.07
N GLY A 92 4.58 -11.77 -25.25
CA GLY A 92 5.79 -11.16 -25.49
C GLY A 92 5.75 -9.99 -26.36
N ALA A 93 4.75 -9.81 -26.97
CA ALA A 93 4.72 -8.61 -27.66
C ALA A 93 4.80 -7.56 -26.66
N VAL A 94 4.97 -7.57 -26.28
CA VAL A 94 4.94 -6.66 -25.63
C VAL A 94 5.27 -6.22 -24.61
N VAL A 95 5.53 -6.37 -24.71
CA VAL A 95 5.66 -6.09 -23.98
C VAL A 95 5.72 -5.07 -23.33
N ALA A 96 5.86 -4.83 -23.63
CA ALA A 96 5.99 -4.03 -23.16
C ALA A 96 5.59 -3.27 -22.44
N THR A 97 5.39 -3.30 -22.73
CA THR A 97 5.13 -2.59 -22.21
C THR A 97 4.84 -2.17 -21.17
N HIS A 98 5.22 -2.34 -21.35
CA HIS A 98 5.03 -1.80 -20.54
C HIS A 98 4.73 -1.21 -19.63
N ASN A 99 4.70 -0.99 -19.59
CA ASN A 99 4.58 -0.35 -18.89
C ASN A 99 3.84 0.13 -18.07
N ASP A 100 3.51 0.19 -18.03
CA ASP A 100 2.90 0.64 -17.34
C ASP A 100 2.39 0.72 -16.31
N HIS A 101 2.36 0.76 -16.07
CA HIS A 101 1.95 0.85 -15.12
C HIS A 101 1.85 0.97 -14.40
#